data_03a02aac551c795f1a1bc5cb3ee4a81d
#
_entry.id   03a02aac551c795f1a1bc5cb3ee4a81d
#
_cell.length_a   1.000
_cell.length_b   1.000
_cell.length_c   1.000
_cell.angle_alpha   90.00
_cell.angle_beta   90.00
_cell.angle_gamma   90.00
#
_symmetry.space_group_name_H-M   'P 1'
#
loop_
_entity.id
_entity.type
_entity.pdbx_description
1 polymer ?
#
loop_
_entity_poly.entity_id
_entity_poly.type
_entity_poly.pdbx_seq_one_letter_code
_entity_poly.pdbx_strand_id
1 'polypeptide(L)'
;KVAPEITQAIEKRVAHGIFGYSEVKEEYFEAVSAWMEQKHGWHVKEDWLVKTPGVVFALAMAVQAFTEPGDAVIIQQPVYYPFSEVIADNGRRIVDNTLELKEDGKYHINFEDFEQKVKENHVKLFLLCSPHNPVGRVWTKEELKKIAAICRKYDVIVVSDEIHEDFVFNGKHQVFADLSEDAKNRTITCTAPSKTFNLAGLQVSNIWIANPKLREKFKKQIAAAGYSQLNTLGL
;
A
#
# COMPACT_ATOMS: atom_id res chain seq x y z
N LYS A 1 17.03 17.21 -0.17
CA LYS A 1 17.43 17.21 1.25
C LYS A 1 16.17 17.05 2.09
N VAL A 2 16.27 16.39 3.24
CA VAL A 2 15.18 16.31 4.22
C VAL A 2 14.99 17.65 4.95
N ALA A 3 13.84 17.83 5.60
CA ALA A 3 13.57 19.00 6.42
C ALA A 3 14.56 19.07 7.61
N PRO A 4 14.98 20.28 8.05
CA PRO A 4 15.92 20.44 9.16
C PRO A 4 15.45 19.75 10.45
N GLU A 5 14.17 19.75 10.74
CA GLU A 5 13.55 19.13 11.92
C GLU A 5 13.80 17.62 11.94
N ILE A 6 13.73 16.97 10.79
CA ILE A 6 14.01 15.53 10.65
C ILE A 6 15.49 15.26 10.92
N THR A 7 16.40 16.08 10.34
CA THR A 7 17.83 15.96 10.60
C THR A 7 18.14 16.08 12.08
N GLN A 8 17.58 17.10 12.76
CA GLN A 8 17.75 17.32 14.19
C GLN A 8 17.24 16.15 15.04
N ALA A 9 16.09 15.57 14.68
CA ALA A 9 15.53 14.41 15.38
C ALA A 9 16.47 13.19 15.27
N ILE A 10 17.02 12.95 14.07
CA ILE A 10 17.97 11.84 13.83
C ILE A 10 19.29 12.10 14.60
N GLU A 11 19.83 13.31 14.56
CA GLU A 11 21.04 13.69 15.29
C GLU A 11 20.85 13.49 16.80
N LYS A 12 19.71 13.91 17.36
CA LYS A 12 19.37 13.68 18.78
C LYS A 12 19.31 12.19 19.10
N ARG A 13 18.72 11.37 18.22
CA ARG A 13 18.64 9.93 18.41
C ARG A 13 20.03 9.27 18.34
N VAL A 14 20.87 9.69 17.42
CA VAL A 14 22.27 9.22 17.29
C VAL A 14 23.08 9.60 18.54
N ALA A 15 22.95 10.83 19.02
CA ALA A 15 23.63 11.31 20.21
C ALA A 15 23.24 10.55 21.49
N HIS A 16 22.04 9.98 21.55
CA HIS A 16 21.59 9.12 22.65
C HIS A 16 22.46 7.85 22.80
N GLY A 17 22.98 7.31 21.67
CA GLY A 17 24.03 6.26 21.65
C GLY A 17 23.57 4.85 22.03
N ILE A 18 22.28 4.58 22.25
CA ILE A 18 21.76 3.25 22.59
C ILE A 18 20.85 2.78 21.43
N PHE A 19 21.27 1.74 20.73
CA PHE A 19 20.62 1.19 19.53
C PHE A 19 20.16 -0.25 19.74
N GLY A 20 19.43 -0.49 20.85
CA GLY A 20 18.78 -1.76 21.12
C GLY A 20 17.52 -1.95 20.26
N TYR A 21 16.75 -2.97 20.59
CA TYR A 21 15.45 -3.18 19.98
C TYR A 21 14.51 -1.99 20.25
N SER A 22 13.81 -1.56 19.22
CA SER A 22 12.95 -0.37 19.28
C SER A 22 11.50 -0.78 19.44
N GLU A 23 10.82 -0.16 20.42
CA GLU A 23 9.38 -0.19 20.52
C GLU A 23 8.76 1.08 19.96
N VAL A 24 7.66 0.90 19.25
CA VAL A 24 6.87 2.02 18.76
C VAL A 24 5.93 2.47 19.86
N LYS A 25 6.05 3.74 20.24
CA LYS A 25 5.25 4.35 21.28
C LYS A 25 3.96 4.95 20.71
N GLU A 26 3.08 5.38 21.61
CA GLU A 26 1.80 6.02 21.29
C GLU A 26 1.98 7.25 20.39
N GLU A 27 3.02 8.05 20.63
CA GLU A 27 3.31 9.25 19.85
C GLU A 27 3.51 8.97 18.34
N TYR A 28 3.98 7.76 18.01
CA TYR A 28 4.10 7.38 16.60
C TYR A 28 2.72 7.25 15.94
N PHE A 29 1.79 6.54 16.59
CA PHE A 29 0.43 6.41 16.07
C PHE A 29 -0.27 7.78 16.00
N GLU A 30 -0.14 8.60 17.05
CA GLU A 30 -0.72 9.95 17.06
C GLU A 30 -0.24 10.78 15.88
N ALA A 31 1.08 10.79 15.59
CA ALA A 31 1.65 11.52 14.47
C ALA A 31 1.13 11.04 13.11
N VAL A 32 1.12 9.70 12.91
CA VAL A 32 0.70 9.12 11.62
C VAL A 32 -0.81 9.26 11.42
N SER A 33 -1.61 9.02 12.47
CA SER A 33 -3.07 9.16 12.39
C SER A 33 -3.50 10.61 12.16
N ALA A 34 -2.83 11.58 12.82
CA ALA A 34 -3.05 13.00 12.58
C ALA A 34 -2.73 13.39 11.13
N TRP A 35 -1.67 12.82 10.52
CA TRP A 35 -1.36 13.04 9.11
C TRP A 35 -2.47 12.52 8.20
N MET A 36 -2.92 11.28 8.41
CA MET A 36 -4.00 10.67 7.61
C MET A 36 -5.29 11.47 7.69
N GLU A 37 -5.67 11.92 8.88
CA GLU A 37 -6.86 12.74 9.10
C GLU A 37 -6.73 14.13 8.43
N GLN A 38 -5.64 14.85 8.69
CA GLN A 38 -5.48 16.23 8.23
C GLN A 38 -5.24 16.35 6.73
N LYS A 39 -4.51 15.40 6.12
CA LYS A 39 -4.15 15.45 4.70
C LYS A 39 -5.15 14.73 3.81
N HIS A 40 -5.67 13.61 4.28
CA HIS A 40 -6.50 12.72 3.46
C HIS A 40 -7.93 12.60 3.95
N GLY A 41 -8.25 13.14 5.15
CA GLY A 41 -9.59 13.07 5.76
C GLY A 41 -9.97 11.64 6.14
N TRP A 42 -9.00 10.77 6.33
CA TRP A 42 -9.19 9.36 6.63
C TRP A 42 -8.92 9.07 8.11
N HIS A 43 -9.98 8.72 8.81
CA HIS A 43 -9.90 8.35 10.22
C HIS A 43 -9.48 6.91 10.41
N VAL A 44 -8.29 6.68 10.99
CA VAL A 44 -7.69 5.36 11.22
C VAL A 44 -7.72 4.99 12.70
N LYS A 45 -7.59 3.69 12.99
CA LYS A 45 -7.49 3.18 14.36
C LYS A 45 -6.12 2.55 14.58
N GLU A 46 -5.62 2.64 15.80
CA GLU A 46 -4.31 2.12 16.18
C GLU A 46 -4.19 0.62 15.90
N ASP A 47 -5.22 -0.15 16.22
CA ASP A 47 -5.22 -1.59 16.00
C ASP A 47 -5.17 -2.00 14.51
N TRP A 48 -5.45 -1.06 13.57
CA TRP A 48 -5.31 -1.32 12.13
C TRP A 48 -3.87 -1.26 11.65
N LEU A 49 -2.99 -0.60 12.40
CA LEU A 49 -1.62 -0.32 12.00
C LEU A 49 -0.72 -1.53 12.14
N VAL A 50 -0.07 -1.90 11.04
CA VAL A 50 1.03 -2.86 10.99
C VAL A 50 2.21 -2.18 10.32
N LYS A 51 3.39 -2.23 10.94
CA LYS A 51 4.59 -1.56 10.44
C LYS A 51 5.48 -2.54 9.69
N THR A 52 6.07 -2.08 8.57
CA THR A 52 6.99 -2.88 7.76
C THR A 52 8.21 -2.04 7.35
N PRO A 53 9.33 -2.67 6.92
CA PRO A 53 10.54 -1.94 6.52
C PRO A 53 10.43 -1.25 5.16
N GLY A 54 9.28 -1.34 4.51
CA GLY A 54 8.99 -0.70 3.24
C GLY A 54 7.77 -1.30 2.57
N VAL A 55 7.18 -0.54 1.64
CA VAL A 55 5.94 -0.96 0.97
C VAL A 55 6.18 -2.19 0.08
N VAL A 56 7.32 -2.31 -0.61
CA VAL A 56 7.62 -3.50 -1.44
C VAL A 56 7.67 -4.78 -0.59
N PHE A 57 8.24 -4.72 0.61
CA PHE A 57 8.18 -5.83 1.57
C PHE A 57 6.73 -6.16 1.95
N ALA A 58 5.91 -5.13 2.20
CA ALA A 58 4.50 -5.33 2.51
C ALA A 58 3.72 -5.98 1.35
N LEU A 59 4.00 -5.58 0.09
CA LEU A 59 3.42 -6.20 -1.10
C LEU A 59 3.77 -7.70 -1.18
N ALA A 60 5.05 -8.05 -0.98
CA ALA A 60 5.50 -9.45 -0.97
C ALA A 60 4.81 -10.25 0.14
N MET A 61 4.72 -9.69 1.36
CA MET A 61 4.03 -10.34 2.48
C MET A 61 2.53 -10.52 2.21
N ALA A 62 1.88 -9.56 1.56
CA ALA A 62 0.47 -9.67 1.17
C ALA A 62 0.26 -10.75 0.11
N VAL A 63 1.13 -10.80 -0.92
CA VAL A 63 1.09 -11.87 -1.93
C VAL A 63 1.18 -13.24 -1.26
N GLN A 64 2.13 -13.45 -0.34
CA GLN A 64 2.29 -14.72 0.37
C GLN A 64 1.15 -15.01 1.34
N ALA A 65 0.63 -13.98 2.04
CA ALA A 65 -0.42 -14.17 3.03
C ALA A 65 -1.78 -14.52 2.43
N PHE A 66 -2.11 -13.97 1.26
CA PHE A 66 -3.47 -14.01 0.72
C PHE A 66 -3.63 -14.85 -0.54
N THR A 67 -2.54 -15.44 -1.04
CA THR A 67 -2.54 -16.34 -2.21
C THR A 67 -1.65 -17.55 -1.96
N GLU A 68 -1.86 -18.60 -2.77
CA GLU A 68 -1.01 -19.78 -2.83
C GLU A 68 -0.16 -19.77 -4.10
N PRO A 69 0.96 -20.52 -4.17
CA PRO A 69 1.72 -20.69 -5.41
C PRO A 69 0.81 -21.12 -6.57
N GLY A 70 0.93 -20.44 -7.73
CA GLY A 70 0.09 -20.66 -8.90
C GLY A 70 -1.19 -19.83 -8.95
N ASP A 71 -1.62 -19.21 -7.86
CA ASP A 71 -2.76 -18.27 -7.86
C ASP A 71 -2.47 -17.04 -8.75
N ALA A 72 -3.53 -16.44 -9.26
CA ALA A 72 -3.46 -15.26 -10.09
C ALA A 72 -3.54 -13.99 -9.25
N VAL A 73 -2.61 -13.07 -9.51
CA VAL A 73 -2.59 -11.72 -8.96
C VAL A 73 -2.67 -10.72 -10.11
N ILE A 74 -3.62 -9.78 -10.07
CA ILE A 74 -3.80 -8.79 -11.13
C ILE A 74 -3.06 -7.49 -10.79
N ILE A 75 -2.47 -6.88 -11.83
CA ILE A 75 -1.83 -5.56 -11.81
C ILE A 75 -2.27 -4.77 -13.03
N GLN A 76 -1.90 -3.48 -13.10
CA GLN A 76 -2.25 -2.58 -14.20
C GLN A 76 -0.98 -1.95 -14.78
N GLN A 77 -0.39 -2.56 -15.80
CA GLN A 77 0.84 -2.05 -16.44
C GLN A 77 0.54 -0.89 -17.41
N PRO A 78 1.52 0.05 -17.63
CA PRO A 78 2.82 0.08 -16.98
C PRO A 78 2.71 0.48 -15.50
N VAL A 79 3.36 -0.24 -14.63
CA VAL A 79 3.38 -0.01 -13.19
C VAL A 79 4.81 -0.15 -12.65
N TYR A 80 5.06 0.33 -11.45
CA TYR A 80 6.34 0.20 -10.77
C TYR A 80 6.81 -1.26 -10.78
N TYR A 81 8.02 -1.50 -11.31
CA TYR A 81 8.49 -2.85 -11.66
C TYR A 81 8.44 -3.88 -10.52
N PRO A 82 8.65 -3.52 -9.21
CA PRO A 82 8.55 -4.49 -8.13
C PRO A 82 7.18 -5.15 -7.96
N PHE A 83 6.11 -4.54 -8.52
CA PHE A 83 4.78 -5.18 -8.52
C PHE A 83 4.82 -6.53 -9.25
N SER A 84 5.47 -6.59 -10.41
CA SER A 84 5.64 -7.85 -11.15
C SER A 84 6.60 -8.81 -10.46
N GLU A 85 7.70 -8.28 -9.92
CA GLU A 85 8.72 -9.08 -9.23
C GLU A 85 8.16 -9.78 -8.00
N VAL A 86 7.45 -9.05 -7.10
CA VAL A 86 6.90 -9.68 -5.89
C VAL A 86 5.84 -10.75 -6.19
N ILE A 87 5.18 -10.71 -7.34
CA ILE A 87 4.26 -11.74 -7.78
C ILE A 87 5.03 -12.96 -8.30
N ALA A 88 5.93 -12.74 -9.27
CA ALA A 88 6.67 -13.80 -9.95
C ALA A 88 7.62 -14.54 -9.02
N ASP A 89 8.41 -13.81 -8.23
CA ASP A 89 9.42 -14.37 -7.31
C ASP A 89 8.77 -15.19 -6.17
N ASN A 90 7.50 -14.92 -5.89
CA ASN A 90 6.72 -15.71 -4.94
C ASN A 90 5.90 -16.85 -5.63
N GLY A 91 6.16 -17.15 -6.90
CA GLY A 91 5.53 -18.26 -7.63
C GLY A 91 4.05 -18.07 -7.96
N ARG A 92 3.56 -16.81 -8.03
CA ARG A 92 2.20 -16.47 -8.44
C ARG A 92 2.18 -16.07 -9.91
N ARG A 93 1.00 -16.18 -10.54
CA ARG A 93 0.80 -15.78 -11.93
C ARG A 93 0.38 -14.31 -12.02
N ILE A 94 1.07 -13.57 -12.87
CA ILE A 94 0.68 -12.20 -13.18
C ILE A 94 -0.48 -12.22 -14.17
N VAL A 95 -1.54 -11.47 -13.85
CA VAL A 95 -2.60 -11.09 -14.77
C VAL A 95 -2.50 -9.58 -14.97
N ASP A 96 -2.36 -9.14 -16.22
CA ASP A 96 -2.20 -7.72 -16.55
C ASP A 96 -3.45 -7.13 -17.17
N ASN A 97 -4.07 -6.16 -16.49
CA ASN A 97 -5.04 -5.25 -17.08
C ASN A 97 -4.29 -4.02 -17.56
N THR A 98 -3.71 -4.11 -18.75
CA THR A 98 -2.91 -3.05 -19.37
C THR A 98 -3.68 -1.74 -19.44
N LEU A 99 -3.10 -0.65 -18.94
CA LEU A 99 -3.68 0.69 -19.02
C LEU A 99 -3.62 1.19 -20.48
N GLU A 100 -4.69 1.83 -20.91
CA GLU A 100 -4.83 2.35 -22.28
C GLU A 100 -4.42 3.82 -22.34
N LEU A 101 -3.36 4.15 -23.07
CA LEU A 101 -3.05 5.53 -23.40
C LEU A 101 -4.03 6.04 -24.46
N LYS A 102 -4.83 7.07 -24.14
CA LYS A 102 -5.82 7.64 -25.04
C LYS A 102 -5.35 8.95 -25.67
N GLU A 103 -6.15 9.48 -26.61
CA GLU A 103 -5.86 10.71 -27.35
C GLU A 103 -5.73 11.95 -26.44
N ASP A 104 -6.34 11.92 -25.25
CA ASP A 104 -6.20 12.96 -24.23
C ASP A 104 -4.82 12.97 -23.54
N GLY A 105 -3.92 12.07 -23.94
CA GLY A 105 -2.59 11.89 -23.36
C GLY A 105 -2.57 11.26 -21.98
N LYS A 106 -3.69 10.69 -21.53
CA LYS A 106 -3.81 10.06 -20.21
C LYS A 106 -4.00 8.55 -20.34
N TYR A 107 -3.55 7.85 -19.32
CA TYR A 107 -3.79 6.42 -19.19
C TYR A 107 -5.17 6.18 -18.56
N HIS A 108 -5.90 5.23 -19.09
CA HIS A 108 -7.25 4.86 -18.66
C HIS A 108 -7.32 3.38 -18.31
N ILE A 109 -8.21 3.04 -17.36
CA ILE A 109 -8.51 1.67 -17.00
C ILE A 109 -9.58 1.14 -17.96
N ASN A 110 -9.31 -0.02 -18.59
CA ASN A 110 -10.36 -0.78 -19.27
C ASN A 110 -11.05 -1.68 -18.23
N PHE A 111 -12.22 -1.24 -17.77
CA PHE A 111 -12.97 -1.94 -16.71
C PHE A 111 -13.58 -3.25 -17.19
N GLU A 112 -13.95 -3.36 -18.45
CA GLU A 112 -14.48 -4.59 -19.04
C GLU A 112 -13.40 -5.67 -19.09
N ASP A 113 -12.21 -5.33 -19.57
CA ASP A 113 -11.04 -6.21 -19.57
C ASP A 113 -10.63 -6.58 -18.15
N PHE A 114 -10.66 -5.61 -17.21
CA PHE A 114 -10.36 -5.89 -15.79
C PHE A 114 -11.32 -6.93 -15.21
N GLU A 115 -12.62 -6.75 -15.39
CA GLU A 115 -13.61 -7.68 -14.87
C GLU A 115 -13.51 -9.05 -15.53
N GLN A 116 -13.34 -9.11 -16.85
CA GLN A 116 -13.16 -10.35 -17.59
C GLN A 116 -11.93 -11.11 -17.08
N LYS A 117 -10.79 -10.46 -16.94
CA LYS A 117 -9.54 -11.07 -16.47
C LYS A 117 -9.64 -11.55 -15.03
N VAL A 118 -10.29 -10.78 -14.15
CA VAL A 118 -10.56 -11.19 -12.76
C VAL A 118 -11.37 -12.48 -12.74
N LYS A 119 -12.44 -12.56 -13.53
CA LYS A 119 -13.33 -13.73 -13.60
C LYS A 119 -12.64 -14.96 -14.19
N GLU A 120 -12.04 -14.81 -15.38
CA GLU A 120 -11.46 -15.95 -16.12
C GLU A 120 -10.24 -16.56 -15.45
N ASN A 121 -9.44 -15.73 -14.77
CA ASN A 121 -8.24 -16.18 -14.08
C ASN A 121 -8.46 -16.53 -12.61
N HIS A 122 -9.69 -16.40 -12.10
CA HIS A 122 -10.00 -16.60 -10.68
C HIS A 122 -9.06 -15.80 -9.77
N VAL A 123 -8.84 -14.53 -10.11
CA VAL A 123 -7.91 -13.64 -9.40
C VAL A 123 -8.23 -13.57 -7.91
N LYS A 124 -7.22 -13.71 -7.06
CA LYS A 124 -7.34 -13.67 -5.60
C LYS A 124 -6.93 -12.32 -5.02
N LEU A 125 -5.99 -11.65 -5.66
CA LEU A 125 -5.38 -10.43 -5.15
C LEU A 125 -5.19 -9.42 -6.28
N PHE A 126 -5.50 -8.15 -6.00
CA PHE A 126 -5.19 -7.02 -6.86
C PHE A 126 -4.17 -6.12 -6.17
N LEU A 127 -3.04 -5.86 -6.82
CA LEU A 127 -2.09 -4.85 -6.39
C LEU A 127 -2.42 -3.54 -7.13
N LEU A 128 -3.06 -2.62 -6.44
CA LEU A 128 -3.44 -1.29 -6.93
C LEU A 128 -2.32 -0.29 -6.63
N CYS A 129 -1.90 0.50 -7.60
CA CYS A 129 -1.03 1.66 -7.43
C CYS A 129 -1.86 2.95 -7.50
N SER A 130 -1.93 3.73 -6.43
CA SER A 130 -2.81 4.91 -6.34
C SER A 130 -2.26 5.98 -5.37
N PRO A 131 -1.72 7.10 -5.83
CA PRO A 131 -1.47 7.52 -7.24
C PRO A 131 -0.55 6.58 -8.00
N HIS A 132 -0.78 6.45 -9.31
CA HIS A 132 -0.17 5.42 -10.14
C HIS A 132 1.20 5.83 -10.69
N ASN A 133 2.22 5.09 -10.33
CA ASN A 133 3.59 5.23 -10.85
C ASN A 133 3.87 4.12 -11.90
N PRO A 134 4.38 4.42 -13.12
CA PRO A 134 4.96 5.70 -13.56
C PRO A 134 4.00 6.63 -14.31
N VAL A 135 2.75 6.25 -14.54
CA VAL A 135 1.86 6.98 -15.47
C VAL A 135 1.32 8.30 -14.91
N GLY A 136 1.55 8.59 -13.62
CA GLY A 136 1.17 9.86 -12.99
C GLY A 136 -0.33 10.07 -12.82
N ARG A 137 -1.14 8.98 -12.87
CA ARG A 137 -2.59 9.07 -12.66
C ARG A 137 -2.95 9.13 -11.20
N VAL A 138 -3.79 10.09 -10.84
CA VAL A 138 -4.60 10.07 -9.61
C VAL A 138 -5.98 9.57 -10.02
N TRP A 139 -6.35 8.39 -9.55
CA TRP A 139 -7.62 7.79 -9.91
C TRP A 139 -8.78 8.54 -9.26
N THR A 140 -9.83 8.78 -10.01
CA THR A 140 -11.05 9.43 -9.50
C THR A 140 -11.81 8.48 -8.57
N LYS A 141 -12.62 9.06 -7.70
CA LYS A 141 -13.51 8.28 -6.81
C LYS A 141 -14.42 7.32 -7.59
N GLU A 142 -14.87 7.75 -8.77
CA GLU A 142 -15.74 6.95 -9.65
C GLU A 142 -14.99 5.78 -10.27
N GLU A 143 -13.75 5.97 -10.72
CA GLU A 143 -12.89 4.89 -11.21
C GLU A 143 -12.62 3.87 -10.12
N LEU A 144 -12.23 4.31 -8.93
CA LEU A 144 -11.97 3.45 -7.78
C LEU A 144 -13.24 2.70 -7.30
N LYS A 145 -14.41 3.32 -7.33
CA LYS A 145 -15.69 2.65 -7.03
C LYS A 145 -16.01 1.52 -8.00
N LYS A 146 -15.72 1.69 -9.30
CA LYS A 146 -15.89 0.61 -10.29
C LYS A 146 -14.98 -0.57 -10.00
N ILE A 147 -13.71 -0.31 -9.71
CA ILE A 147 -12.76 -1.33 -9.27
C ILE A 147 -13.25 -2.04 -8.01
N ALA A 148 -13.67 -1.28 -6.98
CA ALA A 148 -14.18 -1.83 -5.73
C ALA A 148 -15.40 -2.74 -5.95
N ALA A 149 -16.31 -2.35 -6.85
CA ALA A 149 -17.49 -3.15 -7.19
C ALA A 149 -17.12 -4.49 -7.84
N ILE A 150 -16.14 -4.51 -8.74
CA ILE A 150 -15.63 -5.72 -9.37
C ILE A 150 -14.92 -6.60 -8.33
N CYS A 151 -14.03 -6.03 -7.51
CA CYS A 151 -13.34 -6.76 -6.46
C CYS A 151 -14.32 -7.38 -5.45
N ARG A 152 -15.38 -6.65 -5.08
CA ARG A 152 -16.45 -7.18 -4.24
C ARG A 152 -17.18 -8.35 -4.89
N LYS A 153 -17.55 -8.22 -6.18
CA LYS A 153 -18.29 -9.23 -6.93
C LYS A 153 -17.58 -10.58 -7.00
N TYR A 154 -16.26 -10.55 -7.11
CA TYR A 154 -15.43 -11.74 -7.29
C TYR A 154 -14.57 -12.09 -6.05
N ASP A 155 -14.85 -11.45 -4.92
CA ASP A 155 -14.13 -11.65 -3.64
C ASP A 155 -12.60 -11.49 -3.75
N VAL A 156 -12.16 -10.45 -4.48
CA VAL A 156 -10.75 -10.11 -4.64
C VAL A 156 -10.29 -9.23 -3.48
N ILE A 157 -9.18 -9.58 -2.83
CA ILE A 157 -8.52 -8.74 -1.85
C ILE A 157 -7.72 -7.66 -2.59
N VAL A 158 -7.72 -6.44 -2.07
CA VAL A 158 -6.99 -5.31 -2.67
C VAL A 158 -5.82 -4.91 -1.78
N VAL A 159 -4.62 -4.85 -2.35
CA VAL A 159 -3.48 -4.17 -1.72
C VAL A 159 -3.32 -2.83 -2.44
N SER A 160 -3.66 -1.75 -1.76
CA SER A 160 -3.59 -0.40 -2.30
C SER A 160 -2.26 0.24 -1.88
N ASP A 161 -1.32 0.32 -2.82
CA ASP A 161 -0.08 1.06 -2.63
C ASP A 161 -0.35 2.55 -2.85
N GLU A 162 -0.47 3.27 -1.73
CA GLU A 162 -0.78 4.71 -1.68
C GLU A 162 0.44 5.55 -1.28
N ILE A 163 1.66 5.01 -1.44
CA ILE A 163 2.92 5.68 -1.04
C ILE A 163 3.11 7.07 -1.67
N HIS A 164 2.41 7.38 -2.74
CA HIS A 164 2.42 8.66 -3.44
C HIS A 164 1.24 9.57 -3.11
N GLU A 165 0.45 9.25 -2.08
CA GLU A 165 -0.79 9.94 -1.72
C GLU A 165 -0.65 11.45 -1.52
N ASP A 166 0.51 11.93 -1.06
CA ASP A 166 0.81 13.34 -0.86
C ASP A 166 1.21 14.10 -2.14
N PHE A 167 1.46 13.39 -3.25
CA PHE A 167 1.88 13.99 -4.53
C PHE A 167 0.68 14.18 -5.49
N VAL A 168 -0.34 14.87 -5.01
CA VAL A 168 -1.51 15.25 -5.81
C VAL A 168 -1.49 16.74 -6.06
N PHE A 169 -1.12 17.14 -7.29
CA PHE A 169 -1.01 18.56 -7.65
C PHE A 169 -2.33 19.18 -8.09
N ASN A 170 -3.26 18.35 -8.55
CA ASN A 170 -4.60 18.78 -8.96
C ASN A 170 -5.64 17.80 -8.40
N GLY A 171 -6.61 18.32 -7.65
CA GLY A 171 -7.65 17.51 -7.01
C GLY A 171 -7.25 17.00 -5.62
N LYS A 172 -7.74 15.82 -5.26
CA LYS A 172 -7.46 15.17 -3.98
C LYS A 172 -7.23 13.68 -4.19
N HIS A 173 -6.32 13.11 -3.41
CA HIS A 173 -6.20 11.66 -3.29
C HIS A 173 -7.47 11.09 -2.66
N GLN A 174 -7.90 9.94 -3.16
CA GLN A 174 -8.99 9.16 -2.59
C GLN A 174 -8.42 7.86 -2.03
N VAL A 175 -8.42 7.72 -0.72
CA VAL A 175 -8.05 6.47 -0.05
C VAL A 175 -9.02 5.36 -0.47
N PHE A 176 -8.50 4.26 -1.00
CA PHE A 176 -9.33 3.17 -1.53
C PHE A 176 -10.18 2.51 -0.43
N ALA A 177 -9.60 2.29 0.75
CA ALA A 177 -10.30 1.72 1.90
C ALA A 177 -11.46 2.59 2.41
N ASP A 178 -11.44 3.90 2.13
CA ASP A 178 -12.47 4.85 2.57
C ASP A 178 -13.67 4.95 1.62
N LEU A 179 -13.68 4.19 0.54
CA LEU A 179 -14.79 4.21 -0.45
C LEU A 179 -16.09 3.64 0.11
N SER A 180 -16.01 2.62 0.96
CA SER A 180 -17.16 1.91 1.55
C SER A 180 -16.72 0.95 2.66
N GLU A 181 -17.67 0.47 3.46
CA GLU A 181 -17.41 -0.58 4.45
C GLU A 181 -16.84 -1.89 3.83
N ASP A 182 -17.31 -2.26 2.63
CA ASP A 182 -16.79 -3.42 1.92
C ASP A 182 -15.35 -3.19 1.48
N ALA A 183 -15.03 -2.03 0.88
CA ALA A 183 -13.66 -1.67 0.51
C ALA A 183 -12.74 -1.67 1.73
N LYS A 184 -13.16 -1.07 2.84
CA LYS A 184 -12.40 -1.07 4.09
C LYS A 184 -12.06 -2.48 4.58
N ASN A 185 -13.03 -3.40 4.49
CA ASN A 185 -12.87 -4.76 5.01
C ASN A 185 -12.08 -5.71 4.09
N ARG A 186 -11.84 -5.34 2.82
CA ARG A 186 -11.05 -6.14 1.87
C ARG A 186 -9.72 -5.53 1.47
N THR A 187 -9.35 -4.37 2.04
CA THR A 187 -8.16 -3.63 1.63
C THR A 187 -7.03 -3.71 2.65
N ILE A 188 -5.83 -3.84 2.13
CA ILE A 188 -4.57 -3.58 2.79
C ILE A 188 -4.03 -2.28 2.17
N THR A 189 -4.06 -1.17 2.92
CA THR A 189 -3.56 0.12 2.44
C THR A 189 -2.13 0.32 2.88
N CYS A 190 -1.23 0.60 1.94
CA CYS A 190 0.19 0.78 2.18
C CYS A 190 0.57 2.24 2.01
N THR A 191 1.04 2.88 3.08
CA THR A 191 1.56 4.25 3.08
C THR A 191 2.95 4.30 3.68
N ALA A 192 3.71 5.36 3.42
CA ALA A 192 5.03 5.53 4.00
C ALA A 192 5.50 6.99 3.95
N PRO A 193 6.28 7.47 4.92
CA PRO A 193 6.89 8.79 4.90
C PRO A 193 8.03 8.90 3.88
N SER A 194 8.46 7.78 3.31
CA SER A 194 9.67 7.65 2.51
C SER A 194 9.71 8.54 1.27
N LYS A 195 8.59 8.75 0.59
CA LYS A 195 8.50 9.59 -0.60
C LYS A 195 8.25 11.04 -0.22
N THR A 196 7.26 11.30 0.63
CA THR A 196 6.88 12.65 1.08
C THR A 196 8.03 13.39 1.74
N PHE A 197 8.81 12.69 2.57
CA PHE A 197 9.87 13.32 3.37
C PHE A 197 11.29 12.91 2.95
N ASN A 198 11.44 12.17 1.84
CA ASN A 198 12.74 11.67 1.36
C ASN A 198 13.45 10.76 2.37
N LEU A 199 12.75 9.80 2.95
CA LEU A 199 13.21 8.95 4.05
C LEU A 199 13.30 7.46 3.66
N ALA A 200 13.41 7.12 2.38
CA ALA A 200 13.41 5.73 1.92
C ALA A 200 14.46 4.85 2.63
N GLY A 201 15.65 5.40 2.89
CA GLY A 201 16.74 4.71 3.57
C GLY A 201 16.47 4.40 5.05
N LEU A 202 15.46 5.04 5.66
CA LEU A 202 15.06 4.76 7.05
C LEU A 202 14.12 3.56 7.18
N GLN A 203 13.63 3.03 6.06
CA GLN A 203 12.92 1.75 6.00
C GLN A 203 11.71 1.66 6.95
N VAL A 204 10.78 2.59 6.81
CA VAL A 204 9.53 2.61 7.57
C VAL A 204 8.35 2.72 6.63
N SER A 205 7.34 1.91 6.83
CA SER A 205 6.03 2.03 6.17
C SER A 205 4.88 1.62 7.11
N ASN A 206 3.73 2.20 6.84
CA ASN A 206 2.51 2.04 7.62
C ASN A 206 1.48 1.28 6.79
N ILE A 207 1.10 0.10 7.26
CA ILE A 207 0.16 -0.78 6.58
C ILE A 207 -1.12 -0.81 7.40
N TRP A 208 -2.20 -0.31 6.81
CA TRP A 208 -3.49 -0.18 7.45
C TRP A 208 -4.42 -1.31 7.03
N ILE A 209 -4.85 -2.12 8.00
CA ILE A 209 -5.73 -3.28 7.75
C ILE A 209 -6.86 -3.26 8.77
N ALA A 210 -8.03 -2.78 8.37
CA ALA A 210 -9.19 -2.67 9.25
C ALA A 210 -9.75 -4.05 9.64
N ASN A 211 -9.81 -4.99 8.68
CA ASN A 211 -10.33 -6.33 8.90
C ASN A 211 -9.39 -7.15 9.81
N PRO A 212 -9.84 -7.57 11.02
CA PRO A 212 -8.98 -8.28 11.96
C PRO A 212 -8.48 -9.63 11.45
N LYS A 213 -9.26 -10.34 10.63
CA LYS A 213 -8.85 -11.63 10.05
C LYS A 213 -7.72 -11.47 9.02
N LEU A 214 -7.83 -10.47 8.14
CA LEU A 214 -6.77 -10.15 7.19
C LEU A 214 -5.52 -9.67 7.93
N ARG A 215 -5.68 -8.81 8.93
CA ARG A 215 -4.58 -8.27 9.73
C ARG A 215 -3.83 -9.37 10.48
N GLU A 216 -4.52 -10.33 11.09
CA GLU A 216 -3.89 -11.46 11.75
C GLU A 216 -3.10 -12.33 10.78
N LYS A 217 -3.68 -12.65 9.61
CA LYS A 217 -3.03 -13.43 8.57
C LYS A 217 -1.77 -12.74 8.04
N PHE A 218 -1.85 -11.43 7.81
CA PHE A 218 -0.72 -10.61 7.40
C PHE A 218 0.39 -10.57 8.46
N LYS A 219 0.04 -10.36 9.74
CA LYS A 219 1.01 -10.37 10.86
C LYS A 219 1.71 -11.72 11.00
N LYS A 220 1.00 -12.83 10.83
CA LYS A 220 1.59 -14.17 10.85
C LYS A 220 2.62 -14.35 9.74
N GLN A 221 2.34 -13.82 8.53
CA GLN A 221 3.28 -13.90 7.42
C GLN A 221 4.55 -13.08 7.67
N ILE A 222 4.42 -11.88 8.22
CA ILE A 222 5.57 -11.05 8.63
C ILE A 222 6.44 -11.79 9.66
N ALA A 223 5.81 -12.38 10.68
CA ALA A 223 6.51 -13.13 11.71
C ALA A 223 7.24 -14.35 11.12
N ALA A 224 6.62 -15.07 10.17
CA ALA A 224 7.24 -16.20 9.47
C ALA A 224 8.46 -15.78 8.63
N ALA A 225 8.48 -14.54 8.12
CA ALA A 225 9.64 -13.96 7.45
C ALA A 225 10.77 -13.50 8.41
N GLY A 226 10.59 -13.70 9.72
CA GLY A 226 11.58 -13.34 10.73
C GLY A 226 11.68 -11.84 11.02
N TYR A 227 10.75 -11.04 10.52
CA TYR A 227 10.74 -9.60 10.75
C TYR A 227 9.88 -9.25 11.97
N SER A 228 10.44 -8.54 12.94
CA SER A 228 9.75 -8.21 14.18
C SER A 228 9.73 -6.72 14.54
N GLN A 229 10.75 -5.97 14.14
CA GLN A 229 10.90 -4.58 14.61
C GLN A 229 11.49 -3.66 13.54
N LEU A 230 11.08 -2.39 13.59
CA LEU A 230 11.65 -1.32 12.76
C LEU A 230 13.04 -0.91 13.26
N ASN A 231 13.84 -0.29 12.39
CA ASN A 231 15.11 0.28 12.80
C ASN A 231 14.91 1.53 13.69
N THR A 232 15.86 1.73 14.58
CA THR A 232 15.81 2.78 15.61
C THR A 232 15.77 4.21 15.07
N LEU A 233 16.34 4.43 13.86
CA LEU A 233 16.40 5.76 13.26
C LEU A 233 15.17 6.07 12.40
N GLY A 234 14.36 5.07 12.09
CA GLY A 234 13.14 5.22 11.30
C GLY A 234 11.88 5.50 12.14
N LEU A 235 12.01 5.43 13.45
CA LEU A 235 10.91 5.61 14.42
C LEU A 235 10.87 7.00 14.99
#